data_3cf7de051368beb1624468ad63a0f56c
#
_entry.id   3cf7de051368beb1624468ad63a0f56c
#
_cell.length_a   1.000
_cell.length_b   1.000
_cell.length_c   1.000
_cell.angle_alpha   90.00
_cell.angle_beta   90.00
_cell.angle_gamma   90.00
#
_symmetry.space_group_name_H-M   'P 1'
#
loop_
_entity.id
_entity.type
_entity.pdbx_description
1 polymer ?
#
loop_
_entity_poly.entity_id
_entity_poly.type
_entity_poly.pdbx_seq_one_letter_code
_entity_poly.pdbx_strand_id
1 'polypeptide(L)'
;MADTTIKRNVALLKNKIGSLILKQIKGMIGEFIAELIANSFLRIDENTQKLTSCVNELEEADIWKRPNPHSNSVGNIILHLCGNFRQYAIASLGNSNDVRERDKEFSADGGYSKSELLKKLTDTLEEAKRIIQNTSGEELLRKRKVQGYTHSGIGIIIHVTEHYSYHTGQIIFWTKQLKDKDLGFYAGIDLNAKNEA
;
A
#
# COMPACT_ATOMS: atom_id res chain seq x y z
N MET A 1 -54.62 23.95 -20.84
CA MET A 1 -53.28 23.98 -21.49
C MET A 1 -52.18 24.52 -20.59
N ALA A 2 -52.38 25.62 -19.82
CA ALA A 2 -51.30 26.15 -18.92
C ALA A 2 -50.81 25.20 -17.84
N ASP A 3 -51.67 24.40 -17.22
CA ASP A 3 -51.34 23.48 -16.13
C ASP A 3 -50.38 22.33 -16.58
N THR A 4 -50.56 21.82 -17.78
CA THR A 4 -49.71 20.75 -18.35
C THR A 4 -48.29 21.24 -18.66
N THR A 5 -48.14 22.48 -19.09
CA THR A 5 -46.85 23.11 -19.39
C THR A 5 -46.07 23.37 -18.10
N ILE A 6 -46.73 23.82 -17.03
CA ILE A 6 -46.12 24.06 -15.71
C ILE A 6 -45.62 22.73 -15.13
N LYS A 7 -46.43 21.67 -15.14
CA LYS A 7 -46.03 20.33 -14.65
C LYS A 7 -44.84 19.77 -15.42
N ARG A 8 -44.77 19.94 -16.73
CA ARG A 8 -43.65 19.52 -17.58
C ARG A 8 -42.37 20.29 -17.24
N ASN A 9 -42.47 21.61 -17.05
CA ASN A 9 -41.32 22.42 -16.69
C ASN A 9 -40.78 22.10 -15.29
N VAL A 10 -41.63 21.81 -14.32
CA VAL A 10 -41.24 21.37 -12.97
C VAL A 10 -40.55 20.03 -13.00
N ALA A 11 -41.03 19.07 -13.83
CA ALA A 11 -40.38 17.77 -14.00
C ALA A 11 -38.99 17.89 -14.63
N LEU A 12 -38.83 18.73 -15.66
CA LEU A 12 -37.56 19.03 -16.31
C LEU A 12 -36.55 19.67 -15.34
N LEU A 13 -36.99 20.60 -14.52
CA LEU A 13 -36.17 21.25 -13.49
C LEU A 13 -35.69 20.22 -12.43
N LYS A 14 -36.59 19.37 -11.92
CA LYS A 14 -36.23 18.29 -10.98
C LYS A 14 -35.18 17.34 -11.55
N ASN A 15 -35.34 16.92 -12.81
CA ASN A 15 -34.39 16.05 -13.49
C ASN A 15 -33.02 16.74 -13.66
N LYS A 16 -32.97 18.02 -14.02
CA LYS A 16 -31.75 18.80 -14.20
C LYS A 16 -31.02 19.00 -12.88
N ILE A 17 -31.77 19.34 -11.80
CA ILE A 17 -31.19 19.46 -10.43
C ILE A 17 -30.65 18.11 -9.96
N GLY A 18 -31.40 17.02 -10.14
CA GLY A 18 -30.97 15.68 -9.78
C GLY A 18 -29.68 15.25 -10.51
N SER A 19 -29.59 15.57 -11.80
CA SER A 19 -28.38 15.30 -12.61
C SER A 19 -27.15 16.09 -12.12
N LEU A 20 -27.33 17.35 -11.76
CA LEU A 20 -26.25 18.19 -11.22
C LEU A 20 -25.75 17.68 -9.87
N ILE A 21 -26.67 17.32 -8.97
CA ILE A 21 -26.33 16.76 -7.65
C ILE A 21 -25.57 15.44 -7.82
N LEU A 22 -26.03 14.53 -8.70
CA LEU A 22 -25.34 13.27 -8.98
C LEU A 22 -23.94 13.48 -9.54
N LYS A 23 -23.75 14.47 -10.42
CA LYS A 23 -22.43 14.81 -10.96
C LYS A 23 -21.50 15.32 -9.86
N GLN A 24 -22.01 16.19 -8.97
CA GLN A 24 -21.22 16.72 -7.85
C GLN A 24 -20.82 15.60 -6.87
N ILE A 25 -21.75 14.72 -6.51
CA ILE A 25 -21.46 13.58 -5.63
C ILE A 25 -20.40 12.65 -6.25
N LYS A 26 -20.53 12.34 -7.55
CA LYS A 26 -19.53 11.51 -8.26
C LYS A 26 -18.14 12.17 -8.28
N GLY A 27 -18.09 13.50 -8.48
CA GLY A 27 -16.83 14.25 -8.41
C GLY A 27 -16.19 14.14 -7.02
N MET A 28 -16.93 14.42 -5.98
CA MET A 28 -16.46 14.33 -4.60
C MET A 28 -15.99 12.92 -4.22
N ILE A 29 -16.72 11.87 -4.62
CA ILE A 29 -16.29 10.48 -4.39
C ILE A 29 -14.96 10.20 -5.12
N GLY A 30 -14.80 10.70 -6.35
CA GLY A 30 -13.56 10.58 -7.09
C GLY A 30 -12.35 11.22 -6.38
N GLU A 31 -12.57 12.41 -5.80
CA GLU A 31 -11.55 13.11 -5.01
C GLU A 31 -11.18 12.34 -3.74
N PHE A 32 -12.13 11.78 -3.01
CA PHE A 32 -11.85 10.92 -1.85
C PHE A 32 -11.03 9.67 -2.21
N ILE A 33 -11.35 9.04 -3.33
CA ILE A 33 -10.60 7.86 -3.81
C ILE A 33 -9.18 8.27 -4.18
N ALA A 34 -9.02 9.36 -4.92
CA ALA A 34 -7.70 9.86 -5.32
C ALA A 34 -6.83 10.20 -4.10
N GLU A 35 -7.40 10.85 -3.09
CA GLU A 35 -6.70 11.22 -1.86
C GLU A 35 -6.31 9.98 -1.04
N LEU A 36 -7.17 8.97 -0.93
CA LEU A 36 -6.84 7.70 -0.29
C LEU A 36 -5.65 7.01 -0.97
N ILE A 37 -5.66 6.95 -2.30
CA ILE A 37 -4.59 6.32 -3.08
C ILE A 37 -3.28 7.12 -2.94
N ALA A 38 -3.35 8.45 -3.07
CA ALA A 38 -2.18 9.33 -2.96
C ALA A 38 -1.50 9.20 -1.59
N ASN A 39 -2.28 9.23 -0.50
CA ASN A 39 -1.74 9.07 0.85
C ASN A 39 -1.19 7.65 1.09
N SER A 40 -1.83 6.62 0.55
CA SER A 40 -1.31 5.26 0.62
C SER A 40 0.05 5.14 -0.09
N PHE A 41 0.18 5.73 -1.28
CA PHE A 41 1.45 5.74 -2.03
C PHE A 41 2.53 6.54 -1.30
N LEU A 42 2.19 7.71 -0.77
CA LEU A 42 3.10 8.50 0.05
C LEU A 42 3.70 7.65 1.20
N ARG A 43 2.85 6.92 1.94
CA ARG A 43 3.31 6.05 3.03
C ARG A 43 4.16 4.88 2.53
N ILE A 44 3.81 4.28 1.40
CA ILE A 44 4.63 3.22 0.79
C ILE A 44 6.00 3.79 0.39
N ASP A 45 6.05 4.97 -0.23
CA ASP A 45 7.30 5.57 -0.70
C ASP A 45 8.22 5.98 0.45
N GLU A 46 7.69 6.63 1.49
CA GLU A 46 8.43 6.97 2.71
C GLU A 46 9.04 5.71 3.37
N ASN A 47 8.26 4.64 3.48
CA ASN A 47 8.74 3.39 4.04
C ASN A 47 9.78 2.71 3.13
N THR A 48 9.61 2.79 1.82
CA THR A 48 10.59 2.26 0.85
C THR A 48 11.94 2.94 0.97
N GLN A 49 11.96 4.27 1.13
CA GLN A 49 13.20 5.01 1.36
C GLN A 49 13.88 4.57 2.66
N LYS A 50 13.13 4.45 3.76
CA LYS A 50 13.66 3.99 5.05
C LYS A 50 14.20 2.56 4.98
N LEU A 51 13.45 1.65 4.36
CA LEU A 51 13.85 0.26 4.17
C LEU A 51 15.12 0.17 3.33
N THR A 52 15.18 0.89 2.21
CA THR A 52 16.36 0.94 1.32
C THR A 52 17.58 1.45 2.07
N SER A 53 17.44 2.51 2.87
CA SER A 53 18.53 3.03 3.71
C SER A 53 19.02 1.96 4.70
N CYS A 54 18.10 1.23 5.35
CA CYS A 54 18.46 0.14 6.25
C CYS A 54 19.24 -0.97 5.54
N VAL A 55 18.77 -1.43 4.38
CA VAL A 55 19.45 -2.48 3.60
C VAL A 55 20.83 -2.03 3.14
N ASN A 56 21.00 -0.75 2.80
CA ASN A 56 22.29 -0.20 2.39
C ASN A 56 23.30 -0.15 3.56
N GLU A 57 22.86 0.07 4.79
CA GLU A 57 23.70 0.04 6.00
C GLU A 57 24.14 -1.38 6.41
N LEU A 58 23.41 -2.41 5.98
CA LEU A 58 23.68 -3.81 6.32
C LEU A 58 24.73 -4.41 5.36
N GLU A 59 25.55 -5.32 5.87
CA GLU A 59 26.42 -6.16 5.04
C GLU A 59 25.59 -7.31 4.41
N GLU A 60 26.09 -7.92 3.33
CA GLU A 60 25.42 -9.08 2.70
C GLU A 60 25.13 -10.21 3.72
N ALA A 61 26.07 -10.49 4.63
CA ALA A 61 25.90 -11.49 5.68
C ALA A 61 24.82 -11.13 6.72
N ASP A 62 24.52 -9.83 6.93
CA ASP A 62 23.51 -9.39 7.88
C ASP A 62 22.08 -9.62 7.36
N ILE A 63 21.90 -9.66 6.03
CA ILE A 63 20.58 -9.76 5.38
C ILE A 63 19.82 -11.02 5.80
N TRP A 64 20.54 -12.14 5.93
CA TRP A 64 19.96 -13.45 6.28
C TRP A 64 20.12 -13.79 7.76
N LYS A 65 20.79 -12.93 8.53
CA LYS A 65 20.98 -13.11 9.98
C LYS A 65 19.64 -12.93 10.72
N ARG A 66 19.26 -13.95 11.48
CA ARG A 66 18.07 -13.91 12.32
C ARG A 66 18.43 -13.47 13.74
N PRO A 67 17.61 -12.63 14.41
CA PRO A 67 17.81 -12.28 15.82
C PRO A 67 17.83 -13.51 16.75
N ASN A 68 16.95 -14.46 16.47
CA ASN A 68 16.83 -15.73 17.16
C ASN A 68 16.07 -16.74 16.27
N PRO A 69 15.95 -18.04 16.66
CA PRO A 69 15.28 -19.07 15.85
C PRO A 69 13.80 -18.78 15.52
N HIS A 70 13.14 -17.93 16.30
CA HIS A 70 11.71 -17.60 16.15
C HIS A 70 11.48 -16.29 15.39
N SER A 71 12.55 -15.61 14.96
CA SER A 71 12.47 -14.33 14.25
C SER A 71 12.86 -14.47 12.79
N ASN A 72 12.38 -13.57 11.96
CA ASN A 72 12.71 -13.51 10.56
C ASN A 72 13.95 -12.63 10.32
N SER A 73 14.73 -12.97 9.30
CA SER A 73 15.79 -12.12 8.79
C SER A 73 15.22 -10.96 7.97
N VAL A 74 16.04 -9.95 7.66
CA VAL A 74 15.68 -8.86 6.75
C VAL A 74 15.29 -9.41 5.37
N GLY A 75 16.04 -10.40 4.86
CA GLY A 75 15.74 -11.06 3.59
C GLY A 75 14.36 -11.74 3.59
N ASN A 76 14.02 -12.48 4.66
CA ASN A 76 12.69 -13.09 4.80
C ASN A 76 11.58 -12.03 4.80
N ILE A 77 11.76 -10.92 5.54
CA ILE A 77 10.77 -9.86 5.62
C ILE A 77 10.57 -9.19 4.25
N ILE A 78 11.63 -8.92 3.49
CA ILE A 78 11.52 -8.34 2.14
C ILE A 78 10.79 -9.30 1.20
N LEU A 79 11.13 -10.59 1.20
CA LEU A 79 10.42 -11.59 0.40
C LEU A 79 8.94 -11.66 0.79
N HIS A 80 8.66 -11.61 2.09
CA HIS A 80 7.29 -11.60 2.63
C HIS A 80 6.49 -10.37 2.19
N LEU A 81 7.10 -9.19 2.19
CA LEU A 81 6.48 -7.97 1.69
C LEU A 81 6.16 -8.09 0.19
N CYS A 82 7.09 -8.58 -0.62
CA CYS A 82 6.83 -8.85 -2.03
C CYS A 82 5.67 -9.83 -2.23
N GLY A 83 5.65 -10.94 -1.47
CA GLY A 83 4.57 -11.93 -1.53
C GLY A 83 3.22 -11.36 -1.10
N ASN A 84 3.20 -10.51 -0.07
CA ASN A 84 1.99 -9.84 0.39
C ASN A 84 1.41 -8.91 -0.68
N PHE A 85 2.21 -8.01 -1.25
CA PHE A 85 1.76 -7.13 -2.34
C PHE A 85 1.29 -7.91 -3.56
N ARG A 86 2.00 -9.00 -3.93
CA ARG A 86 1.60 -9.85 -5.06
C ARG A 86 0.24 -10.49 -4.83
N GLN A 87 0.00 -11.05 -3.65
CA GLN A 87 -1.28 -11.72 -3.35
C GLN A 87 -2.43 -10.73 -3.20
N TYR A 88 -2.24 -9.69 -2.38
CA TYR A 88 -3.31 -8.77 -2.03
C TYR A 88 -3.58 -7.72 -3.12
N ALA A 89 -2.56 -7.01 -3.57
CA ALA A 89 -2.73 -5.96 -4.56
C ALA A 89 -2.70 -6.50 -6.00
N ILE A 90 -1.65 -7.23 -6.39
CA ILE A 90 -1.46 -7.61 -7.79
C ILE A 90 -2.46 -8.68 -8.21
N ALA A 91 -2.52 -9.80 -7.50
CA ALA A 91 -3.43 -10.88 -7.87
C ALA A 91 -4.89 -10.52 -7.60
N SER A 92 -5.20 -10.02 -6.40
CA SER A 92 -6.58 -9.83 -5.99
C SER A 92 -7.25 -8.60 -6.63
N LEU A 93 -6.61 -7.42 -6.69
CA LEU A 93 -7.16 -6.25 -7.39
C LEU A 93 -6.97 -6.35 -8.90
N GLY A 94 -5.83 -6.89 -9.35
CA GLY A 94 -5.53 -7.08 -10.77
C GLY A 94 -6.26 -8.27 -11.42
N ASN A 95 -7.06 -9.02 -10.67
CA ASN A 95 -7.79 -10.22 -11.14
C ASN A 95 -6.88 -11.23 -11.87
N SER A 96 -5.66 -11.45 -11.34
CA SER A 96 -4.72 -12.45 -11.86
C SER A 96 -4.58 -13.63 -10.90
N ASN A 97 -3.91 -14.69 -11.35
CA ASN A 97 -3.71 -15.89 -10.53
C ASN A 97 -2.79 -15.57 -9.34
N ASP A 98 -3.20 -16.06 -8.16
CA ASP A 98 -2.36 -16.06 -6.98
C ASP A 98 -1.38 -17.24 -7.05
N VAL A 99 -0.09 -16.93 -7.17
CA VAL A 99 0.99 -17.92 -7.24
C VAL A 99 1.94 -17.83 -6.04
N ARG A 100 1.46 -17.23 -4.92
CA ARG A 100 2.25 -17.02 -3.73
C ARG A 100 2.63 -18.34 -3.05
N GLU A 101 3.89 -18.51 -2.74
CA GLU A 101 4.41 -19.62 -1.95
C GLU A 101 4.97 -19.09 -0.60
N ARG A 102 4.05 -18.76 0.33
CA ARG A 102 4.38 -18.07 1.58
C ARG A 102 5.45 -18.78 2.41
N ASP A 103 5.44 -20.11 2.46
CA ASP A 103 6.40 -20.87 3.26
C ASP A 103 7.83 -20.69 2.74
N LYS A 104 8.01 -20.51 1.44
CA LYS A 104 9.33 -20.23 0.84
C LYS A 104 9.88 -18.86 1.24
N GLU A 105 9.01 -17.88 1.54
CA GLU A 105 9.43 -16.55 2.01
C GLU A 105 10.14 -16.64 3.37
N PHE A 106 9.64 -17.48 4.26
CA PHE A 106 10.13 -17.63 5.64
C PHE A 106 11.19 -18.71 5.81
N SER A 107 11.21 -19.72 4.95
CA SER A 107 12.23 -20.78 4.98
C SER A 107 13.54 -20.39 4.26
N ALA A 108 13.53 -19.32 3.47
CA ALA A 108 14.74 -18.84 2.81
C ALA A 108 15.81 -18.42 3.83
N ASP A 109 17.05 -18.84 3.57
CA ASP A 109 18.26 -18.53 4.35
C ASP A 109 19.37 -17.93 3.48
N GLY A 110 19.05 -17.60 2.22
CA GLY A 110 19.95 -17.07 1.21
C GLY A 110 19.29 -16.98 -0.17
N GLY A 111 20.09 -17.01 -1.22
CA GLY A 111 19.64 -17.08 -2.61
C GLY A 111 19.39 -15.74 -3.29
N TYR A 112 19.49 -14.61 -2.55
CA TYR A 112 19.40 -13.26 -3.07
C TYR A 112 20.43 -12.35 -2.41
N SER A 113 21.11 -11.54 -3.21
CA SER A 113 21.91 -10.40 -2.75
C SER A 113 21.01 -9.24 -2.31
N LYS A 114 21.58 -8.25 -1.61
CA LYS A 114 20.92 -7.00 -1.24
C LYS A 114 20.27 -6.32 -2.44
N SER A 115 21.02 -6.20 -3.54
CA SER A 115 20.57 -5.53 -4.76
C SER A 115 19.40 -6.27 -5.42
N GLU A 116 19.42 -7.61 -5.45
CA GLU A 116 18.33 -8.42 -6.00
C GLU A 116 17.07 -8.32 -5.15
N LEU A 117 17.19 -8.30 -3.81
CA LEU A 117 16.06 -8.10 -2.92
C LEU A 117 15.43 -6.71 -3.09
N LEU A 118 16.25 -5.65 -3.15
CA LEU A 118 15.76 -4.28 -3.37
C LEU A 118 15.11 -4.15 -4.74
N LYS A 119 15.70 -4.71 -5.79
CA LYS A 119 15.10 -4.72 -7.12
C LYS A 119 13.76 -5.44 -7.14
N LYS A 120 13.69 -6.64 -6.55
CA LYS A 120 12.45 -7.41 -6.45
C LYS A 120 11.35 -6.64 -5.72
N LEU A 121 11.69 -5.95 -4.64
CA LEU A 121 10.76 -5.12 -3.89
C LEU A 121 10.27 -3.95 -4.74
N THR A 122 11.18 -3.19 -5.36
CA THR A 122 10.85 -2.05 -6.22
C THR A 122 9.93 -2.44 -7.37
N ASP A 123 10.30 -3.47 -8.13
CA ASP A 123 9.48 -3.99 -9.25
C ASP A 123 8.06 -4.38 -8.78
N THR A 124 7.98 -5.03 -7.60
CA THR A 124 6.70 -5.46 -7.02
C THR A 124 5.83 -4.25 -6.61
N LEU A 125 6.43 -3.23 -5.99
CA LEU A 125 5.72 -2.03 -5.56
C LEU A 125 5.23 -1.20 -6.75
N GLU A 126 6.05 -1.06 -7.80
CA GLU A 126 5.67 -0.36 -9.04
C GLU A 126 4.48 -1.05 -9.72
N GLU A 127 4.51 -2.38 -9.84
CA GLU A 127 3.40 -3.15 -10.38
C GLU A 127 2.13 -2.99 -9.54
N ALA A 128 2.24 -3.11 -8.22
CA ALA A 128 1.12 -2.95 -7.30
C ALA A 128 0.50 -1.55 -7.37
N LYS A 129 1.32 -0.49 -7.38
CA LYS A 129 0.86 0.90 -7.52
C LYS A 129 0.12 1.11 -8.83
N ARG A 130 0.66 0.59 -9.95
CA ARG A 130 0.01 0.68 -11.27
C ARG A 130 -1.37 0.02 -11.25
N ILE A 131 -1.53 -1.13 -10.61
CA ILE A 131 -2.81 -1.83 -10.50
C ILE A 131 -3.77 -1.03 -9.60
N ILE A 132 -3.34 -0.59 -8.43
CA ILE A 132 -4.15 0.20 -7.50
C ILE A 132 -4.63 1.48 -8.19
N GLN A 133 -3.75 2.19 -8.90
CA GLN A 133 -4.09 3.44 -9.60
C GLN A 133 -5.18 3.24 -10.66
N ASN A 134 -5.22 2.07 -11.32
CA ASN A 134 -6.16 1.76 -12.39
C ASN A 134 -7.41 0.99 -11.89
N THR A 135 -7.53 0.77 -10.58
CA THR A 135 -8.67 0.05 -10.01
C THR A 135 -9.93 0.92 -10.03
N SER A 136 -11.03 0.41 -10.60
CA SER A 136 -12.29 1.15 -10.65
C SER A 136 -12.93 1.30 -9.27
N GLY A 137 -13.80 2.31 -9.10
CA GLY A 137 -14.57 2.50 -7.86
C GLY A 137 -15.43 1.28 -7.48
N GLU A 138 -15.94 0.55 -8.47
CA GLU A 138 -16.69 -0.69 -8.26
C GLU A 138 -15.78 -1.77 -7.66
N GLU A 139 -14.58 -1.98 -8.23
CA GLU A 139 -13.60 -2.93 -7.73
C GLU A 139 -13.06 -2.54 -6.34
N LEU A 140 -12.97 -1.24 -6.04
CA LEU A 140 -12.59 -0.76 -4.70
C LEU A 140 -13.63 -1.13 -3.64
N LEU A 141 -14.90 -1.24 -3.99
CA LEU A 141 -15.97 -1.63 -3.07
C LEU A 141 -16.25 -3.13 -3.07
N ARG A 142 -15.92 -3.84 -4.15
CA ARG A 142 -16.18 -5.27 -4.29
C ARG A 142 -15.47 -6.08 -3.20
N LYS A 143 -16.24 -6.93 -2.51
CA LYS A 143 -15.71 -7.87 -1.52
C LYS A 143 -15.11 -9.09 -2.20
N ARG A 144 -13.96 -9.54 -1.71
CA ARG A 144 -13.23 -10.71 -2.19
C ARG A 144 -12.49 -11.42 -1.07
N LYS A 145 -12.29 -12.72 -1.22
CA LYS A 145 -11.50 -13.51 -0.27
C LYS A 145 -10.02 -13.45 -0.66
N VAL A 146 -9.18 -13.11 0.30
CA VAL A 146 -7.71 -13.12 0.16
C VAL A 146 -7.15 -13.74 1.43
N GLN A 147 -6.37 -14.80 1.30
CA GLN A 147 -5.71 -15.50 2.41
C GLN A 147 -6.70 -15.91 3.54
N GLY A 148 -7.93 -16.27 3.17
CA GLY A 148 -8.98 -16.66 4.12
C GLY A 148 -9.80 -15.51 4.71
N TYR A 149 -9.37 -14.26 4.56
CA TYR A 149 -10.09 -13.07 5.00
C TYR A 149 -10.94 -12.47 3.89
N THR A 150 -11.96 -11.70 4.28
CA THR A 150 -12.81 -10.98 3.32
C THR A 150 -12.47 -9.49 3.36
N HIS A 151 -11.97 -8.96 2.24
CA HIS A 151 -11.61 -7.55 2.08
C HIS A 151 -12.38 -6.89 0.94
N SER A 152 -12.64 -5.58 1.04
CA SER A 152 -12.92 -4.72 -0.12
C SER A 152 -11.60 -4.31 -0.78
N GLY A 153 -11.66 -3.74 -1.99
CA GLY A 153 -10.46 -3.17 -2.60
C GLY A 153 -9.83 -2.06 -1.74
N ILE A 154 -10.65 -1.20 -1.12
CA ILE A 154 -10.17 -0.20 -0.13
C ILE A 154 -9.48 -0.91 1.04
N GLY A 155 -10.08 -1.97 1.59
CA GLY A 155 -9.50 -2.74 2.67
C GLY A 155 -8.16 -3.40 2.30
N ILE A 156 -7.99 -3.79 1.03
CA ILE A 156 -6.71 -4.29 0.51
C ILE A 156 -5.65 -3.18 0.49
N ILE A 157 -5.98 -1.99 -0.01
CA ILE A 157 -5.05 -0.85 -0.05
C ILE A 157 -4.58 -0.49 1.36
N ILE A 158 -5.51 -0.40 2.31
CA ILE A 158 -5.19 -0.13 3.72
C ILE A 158 -4.28 -1.25 4.27
N HIS A 159 -4.64 -2.52 4.04
CA HIS A 159 -3.87 -3.66 4.53
C HIS A 159 -2.43 -3.65 4.03
N VAL A 160 -2.20 -3.50 2.72
CA VAL A 160 -0.82 -3.54 2.19
C VAL A 160 0.00 -2.34 2.67
N THR A 161 -0.60 -1.18 2.86
CA THR A 161 0.06 0.03 3.35
C THR A 161 0.46 -0.12 4.83
N GLU A 162 -0.46 -0.57 5.68
CA GLU A 162 -0.22 -0.83 7.10
C GLU A 162 0.81 -1.94 7.30
N HIS A 163 0.63 -3.06 6.61
CA HIS A 163 1.52 -4.22 6.68
C HIS A 163 2.94 -3.89 6.25
N TYR A 164 3.10 -3.05 5.22
CA TYR A 164 4.38 -2.55 4.76
C TYR A 164 5.07 -1.70 5.84
N SER A 165 4.33 -0.78 6.44
CA SER A 165 4.84 0.07 7.53
C SER A 165 5.24 -0.75 8.76
N TYR A 166 4.41 -1.73 9.15
CA TYR A 166 4.68 -2.64 10.26
C TYR A 166 6.02 -3.37 10.09
N HIS A 167 6.25 -3.96 8.92
CA HIS A 167 7.47 -4.71 8.65
C HIS A 167 8.69 -3.80 8.41
N THR A 168 8.50 -2.62 7.84
CA THR A 168 9.58 -1.61 7.75
C THR A 168 10.08 -1.24 9.14
N GLY A 169 9.19 -1.07 10.11
CA GLY A 169 9.58 -0.83 11.51
C GLY A 169 10.44 -1.96 12.10
N GLN A 170 10.15 -3.23 11.78
CA GLN A 170 10.97 -4.37 12.21
C GLN A 170 12.36 -4.34 11.59
N ILE A 171 12.48 -4.04 10.28
CA ILE A 171 13.77 -3.90 9.59
C ILE A 171 14.58 -2.75 10.22
N ILE A 172 13.96 -1.59 10.45
CA ILE A 172 14.61 -0.44 11.09
C ILE A 172 15.15 -0.82 12.48
N PHE A 173 14.30 -1.43 13.30
CA PHE A 173 14.68 -1.85 14.65
C PHE A 173 15.87 -2.82 14.61
N TRP A 174 15.81 -3.84 13.76
CA TRP A 174 16.88 -4.84 13.65
C TRP A 174 18.18 -4.24 13.09
N THR A 175 18.08 -3.34 12.10
CA THR A 175 19.26 -2.62 11.58
C THR A 175 19.95 -1.79 12.66
N LYS A 176 19.18 -1.05 13.48
CA LYS A 176 19.74 -0.30 14.61
C LYS A 176 20.42 -1.21 15.64
N GLN A 177 19.86 -2.38 15.92
CA GLN A 177 20.47 -3.35 16.82
C GLN A 177 21.79 -3.92 16.27
N LEU A 178 21.88 -4.16 14.96
CA LEU A 178 23.08 -4.71 14.34
C LEU A 178 24.21 -3.68 14.18
N LYS A 179 23.85 -2.43 13.91
CA LYS A 179 24.83 -1.39 13.55
C LYS A 179 25.13 -0.41 14.68
N ASP A 180 24.38 -0.47 15.79
CA ASP A 180 24.46 0.46 16.92
C ASP A 180 24.52 1.94 16.45
N LYS A 181 23.58 2.31 15.54
CA LYS A 181 23.61 3.57 14.82
C LYS A 181 22.24 4.24 14.75
N ASP A 182 22.19 5.55 14.91
CA ASP A 182 21.04 6.34 14.49
C ASP A 182 21.03 6.46 12.96
N LEU A 183 19.86 6.13 12.35
CA LEU A 183 19.68 6.15 10.90
C LEU A 183 19.31 7.53 10.35
N GLY A 184 19.09 8.52 11.21
CA GLY A 184 18.92 9.92 10.85
C GLY A 184 17.67 10.24 10.01
N PHE A 185 16.62 9.42 10.04
CA PHE A 185 15.43 9.60 9.18
C PHE A 185 14.71 10.93 9.37
N TYR A 186 14.90 11.58 10.49
CA TYR A 186 14.27 12.85 10.83
C TYR A 186 15.30 13.98 11.04
N ALA A 187 16.54 13.80 10.55
CA ALA A 187 17.57 14.81 10.65
C ALA A 187 17.13 16.11 9.96
N GLY A 188 17.23 17.23 10.68
CA GLY A 188 16.84 18.55 10.18
C GLY A 188 15.34 18.85 10.25
N ILE A 189 14.50 17.96 10.79
CA ILE A 189 13.08 18.21 11.00
C ILE A 189 12.82 18.54 12.48
N ASP A 190 12.20 19.68 12.76
CA ASP A 190 11.72 19.99 14.10
C ASP A 190 10.44 19.22 14.43
N LEU A 191 10.60 18.07 15.09
CA LEU A 191 9.48 17.23 15.51
C LEU A 191 8.71 17.79 16.73
N ASN A 192 9.20 18.89 17.35
CA ASN A 192 8.51 19.58 18.44
C ASN A 192 7.63 20.73 17.92
N ALA A 193 7.67 21.02 16.63
CA ALA A 193 6.80 22.03 16.02
C ALA A 193 5.33 21.71 16.32
N LYS A 194 4.58 22.74 16.72
CA LYS A 194 3.14 22.62 17.00
C LYS A 194 2.34 22.87 15.74
N ASN A 195 1.13 22.28 15.69
CA ASN A 195 0.20 22.57 14.62
C ASN A 195 -0.14 24.06 14.59
N GLU A 196 -0.13 24.63 13.41
CA GLU A 196 -0.71 25.96 13.18
C GLU A 196 -2.23 25.82 13.06
N ALA A 197 -2.96 26.79 13.64
CA ALA A 197 -4.43 26.79 13.66
C ALA A 197 -5.01 27.34 12.33
#